data_13f81f2f261bace574784e6afe1f2d8d
#
_entry.id   13f81f2f261bace574784e6afe1f2d8d
#
_cell.length_a   1.000
_cell.length_b   1.000
_cell.length_c   1.000
_cell.angle_alpha   90.00
_cell.angle_beta   90.00
_cell.angle_gamma   90.00
#
_symmetry.space_group_name_H-M   'P 1'
#
loop_
_entity.id
_entity.type
_entity.pdbx_description
1 polymer ?
#
loop_
_entity_poly.entity_id
_entity_poly.type
_entity_poly.pdbx_seq_one_letter_code
_entity_poly.pdbx_strand_id
1 'polypeptide(L)'
;MILESVKILMIQRAEKFSPNSVDKDRAILDTVAARLMAAGHQVDVVSEEQQYAPEQYDRIMTMGRLPETLDKLRNLNAINSSVGIENCSRCKLETIMQHIGMPMPPRQGNYGYWLKRGDSAAQSEGDVQYAVTKGELERKISEFESRGITQYTISAHVPGDLIKFYGVAGTGFFRYYYPTDDGDTKFGDEQRNGEARHFPFEVEAMHACSEQLARAVGIKVYGGDCIVGEDGSFCIIDFNDWPSFSRCREDAATAIASLMQNVKM
;
A
#
# COMPACT_ATOMS: atom_id res chain seq x y z
N MET A 1 0.09 -26.91 -22.72
CA MET A 1 -0.20 -27.29 -21.33
C MET A 1 -1.52 -26.62 -20.99
N ILE A 2 -2.58 -27.40 -20.84
CA ILE A 2 -3.90 -26.85 -20.46
C ILE A 2 -3.76 -26.50 -18.97
N LEU A 3 -3.84 -25.20 -18.65
CA LEU A 3 -3.92 -24.79 -17.25
C LEU A 3 -5.24 -25.32 -16.69
N GLU A 4 -5.19 -26.05 -15.58
CA GLU A 4 -6.42 -26.47 -14.89
C GLU A 4 -7.20 -25.24 -14.44
N SER A 5 -8.51 -25.24 -14.72
CA SER A 5 -9.41 -24.20 -14.24
C SER A 5 -9.51 -24.27 -12.71
N VAL A 6 -9.24 -23.16 -12.04
CA VAL A 6 -9.38 -23.04 -10.59
C VAL A 6 -10.46 -22.03 -10.22
N LYS A 7 -11.07 -22.22 -9.05
CA LYS A 7 -12.07 -21.31 -8.51
C LYS A 7 -11.40 -20.26 -7.61
N ILE A 8 -11.54 -18.99 -7.97
CA ILE A 8 -10.85 -17.87 -7.33
C ILE A 8 -11.85 -16.95 -6.65
N LEU A 9 -11.62 -16.64 -5.38
CA LEU A 9 -12.34 -15.60 -4.66
C LEU A 9 -11.52 -14.31 -4.68
N MET A 10 -12.16 -13.20 -5.08
CA MET A 10 -11.58 -11.87 -4.98
C MET A 10 -12.41 -11.02 -4.03
N ILE A 11 -11.77 -10.43 -3.01
CA ILE A 11 -12.43 -9.70 -1.93
C ILE A 11 -12.09 -8.23 -2.01
N GLN A 12 -13.10 -7.39 -2.28
CA GLN A 12 -13.01 -5.94 -2.25
C GLN A 12 -13.06 -5.43 -0.80
N ARG A 13 -12.22 -4.44 -0.47
CA ARG A 13 -12.27 -3.78 0.85
C ARG A 13 -13.55 -2.97 1.05
N ALA A 14 -13.97 -2.81 2.30
CA ALA A 14 -15.08 -1.94 2.67
C ALA A 14 -14.75 -0.46 2.38
N GLU A 15 -15.78 0.31 2.03
CA GLU A 15 -15.66 1.73 1.65
C GLU A 15 -14.90 2.57 2.69
N LYS A 16 -15.11 2.34 3.97
CA LYS A 16 -14.46 3.08 5.06
C LYS A 16 -12.93 3.06 5.03
N PHE A 17 -12.32 2.06 4.35
CA PHE A 17 -10.86 1.98 4.19
C PHE A 17 -10.34 2.69 2.93
N SER A 18 -11.23 3.10 2.02
CA SER A 18 -10.87 3.77 0.77
C SER A 18 -11.99 4.69 0.27
N PRO A 19 -12.51 5.63 1.11
CA PRO A 19 -13.75 6.37 0.82
C PRO A 19 -13.66 7.23 -0.45
N ASN A 20 -12.46 7.67 -0.84
CA ASN A 20 -12.22 8.48 -2.04
C ASN A 20 -11.74 7.67 -3.25
N SER A 21 -11.75 6.35 -3.18
CA SER A 21 -11.17 5.49 -4.21
C SER A 21 -11.95 4.19 -4.45
N VAL A 22 -13.20 4.11 -4.01
CA VAL A 22 -14.05 2.91 -4.14
C VAL A 22 -14.12 2.44 -5.59
N ASP A 23 -14.41 3.37 -6.52
CA ASP A 23 -14.49 3.04 -7.95
C ASP A 23 -13.13 2.63 -8.54
N LYS A 24 -12.03 3.25 -8.06
CA LYS A 24 -10.67 2.89 -8.49
C LYS A 24 -10.29 1.49 -8.00
N ASP A 25 -10.62 1.15 -6.76
CA ASP A 25 -10.40 -0.18 -6.17
C ASP A 25 -11.24 -1.24 -6.89
N ARG A 26 -12.51 -0.92 -7.17
CA ARG A 26 -13.39 -1.80 -7.96
C ARG A 26 -12.82 -2.04 -9.35
N ALA A 27 -12.38 -0.99 -10.02
CA ALA A 27 -11.87 -1.09 -11.39
C ALA A 27 -10.61 -1.97 -11.51
N ILE A 28 -9.67 -1.94 -10.56
CA ILE A 28 -8.51 -2.85 -10.61
C ILE A 28 -8.94 -4.30 -10.35
N LEU A 29 -9.83 -4.57 -9.39
CA LEU A 29 -10.34 -5.91 -9.15
C LEU A 29 -11.07 -6.48 -10.37
N ASP A 30 -11.97 -5.71 -10.97
CA ASP A 30 -12.73 -6.14 -12.17
C ASP A 30 -11.79 -6.40 -13.35
N THR A 31 -10.73 -5.59 -13.52
CA THR A 31 -9.72 -5.80 -14.57
C THR A 31 -8.93 -7.08 -14.34
N VAL A 32 -8.52 -7.36 -13.10
CA VAL A 32 -7.84 -8.63 -12.75
C VAL A 32 -8.77 -9.81 -12.96
N ALA A 33 -10.02 -9.72 -12.49
CA ALA A 33 -11.02 -10.77 -12.66
C ALA A 33 -11.26 -11.11 -14.13
N ALA A 34 -11.40 -10.09 -14.99
CA ALA A 34 -11.58 -10.29 -16.43
C ALA A 34 -10.39 -11.04 -17.06
N ARG A 35 -9.14 -10.75 -16.65
CA ARG A 35 -7.95 -11.46 -17.14
C ARG A 35 -7.91 -12.92 -16.67
N LEU A 36 -8.28 -13.17 -15.42
CA LEU A 36 -8.33 -14.53 -14.89
C LEU A 36 -9.43 -15.35 -15.54
N MET A 37 -10.61 -14.76 -15.80
CA MET A 37 -11.70 -15.41 -16.55
C MET A 37 -11.28 -15.70 -17.99
N ALA A 38 -10.60 -14.75 -18.66
CA ALA A 38 -10.06 -14.97 -20.01
C ALA A 38 -8.99 -16.08 -20.06
N ALA A 39 -8.29 -16.32 -18.95
CA ALA A 39 -7.36 -17.45 -18.79
C ALA A 39 -8.05 -18.79 -18.47
N GLY A 40 -9.39 -18.82 -18.34
CA GLY A 40 -10.18 -20.02 -18.12
C GLY A 40 -10.50 -20.34 -16.65
N HIS A 41 -10.23 -19.42 -15.71
CA HIS A 41 -10.57 -19.61 -14.32
C HIS A 41 -12.00 -19.16 -14.00
N GLN A 42 -12.60 -19.72 -12.94
CA GLN A 42 -13.86 -19.25 -12.37
C GLN A 42 -13.54 -18.20 -11.30
N VAL A 43 -14.13 -17.00 -11.39
CA VAL A 43 -13.82 -15.89 -10.48
C VAL A 43 -15.09 -15.31 -9.90
N ASP A 44 -15.17 -15.29 -8.58
CA ASP A 44 -16.21 -14.60 -7.83
C ASP A 44 -15.59 -13.36 -7.17
N VAL A 45 -16.21 -12.19 -7.36
CA VAL A 45 -15.82 -10.92 -6.75
C VAL A 45 -16.88 -10.52 -5.72
N VAL A 46 -16.47 -10.36 -4.48
CA VAL A 46 -17.36 -10.01 -3.36
C VAL A 46 -16.84 -8.80 -2.58
N SER A 47 -17.72 -8.06 -1.90
CA SER A 47 -17.30 -7.14 -0.85
C SER A 47 -16.99 -7.92 0.43
N GLU A 48 -16.00 -7.46 1.21
CA GLU A 48 -15.70 -8.04 2.52
C GLU A 48 -16.86 -7.92 3.53
N GLU A 49 -17.85 -7.07 3.25
CA GLU A 49 -19.07 -6.90 4.04
C GLU A 49 -20.17 -7.90 3.70
N GLN A 50 -20.00 -8.66 2.61
CA GLN A 50 -20.93 -9.71 2.19
C GLN A 50 -20.62 -11.05 2.90
N GLN A 51 -21.57 -11.97 2.83
CA GLN A 51 -21.33 -13.36 3.27
C GLN A 51 -20.60 -14.13 2.17
N TYR A 52 -19.50 -14.79 2.54
CA TYR A 52 -18.74 -15.69 1.68
C TYR A 52 -18.05 -16.77 2.52
N ALA A 53 -17.74 -17.89 1.88
CA ALA A 53 -17.08 -19.06 2.47
C ALA A 53 -15.74 -19.28 1.74
N PRO A 54 -14.62 -18.73 2.24
CA PRO A 54 -13.34 -18.73 1.51
C PRO A 54 -12.76 -20.14 1.31
N GLU A 55 -13.12 -21.09 2.15
CA GLU A 55 -12.73 -22.51 2.06
C GLU A 55 -13.30 -23.25 0.83
N GLN A 56 -14.27 -22.66 0.12
CA GLN A 56 -14.85 -23.21 -1.12
C GLN A 56 -14.07 -22.82 -2.37
N TYR A 57 -12.95 -22.11 -2.22
CA TYR A 57 -12.15 -21.59 -3.32
C TYR A 57 -10.73 -22.16 -3.28
N ASP A 58 -10.18 -22.43 -4.45
CA ASP A 58 -8.80 -22.94 -4.59
C ASP A 58 -7.76 -21.83 -4.33
N ARG A 59 -8.15 -20.58 -4.62
CA ARG A 59 -7.29 -19.39 -4.50
C ARG A 59 -8.07 -18.19 -4.01
N ILE A 60 -7.39 -17.32 -3.29
CA ILE A 60 -7.98 -16.09 -2.74
C ILE A 60 -7.08 -14.92 -3.06
N MET A 61 -7.69 -13.82 -3.52
CA MET A 61 -7.08 -12.50 -3.63
C MET A 61 -7.87 -11.51 -2.79
N THR A 62 -7.22 -10.72 -1.96
CA THR A 62 -7.95 -9.86 -1.04
C THR A 62 -7.35 -8.46 -0.89
N MET A 63 -8.22 -7.47 -0.92
CA MET A 63 -8.01 -6.11 -0.43
C MET A 63 -8.65 -5.90 0.95
N GLY A 64 -9.34 -6.91 1.50
CA GLY A 64 -10.14 -6.80 2.73
C GLY A 64 -9.29 -6.47 3.95
N ARG A 65 -9.84 -5.61 4.83
CA ARG A 65 -9.18 -5.11 6.04
C ARG A 65 -10.05 -5.22 7.30
N LEU A 66 -11.29 -5.66 7.17
CA LEU A 66 -12.12 -5.91 8.34
C LEU A 66 -11.48 -7.00 9.22
N PRO A 67 -11.49 -6.85 10.56
CA PRO A 67 -10.97 -7.87 11.47
C PRO A 67 -11.54 -9.25 11.17
N GLU A 68 -12.84 -9.36 10.92
CA GLU A 68 -13.54 -10.60 10.60
C GLU A 68 -13.02 -11.22 9.28
N THR A 69 -12.70 -10.38 8.28
CA THR A 69 -12.12 -10.83 7.02
C THR A 69 -10.71 -11.36 7.25
N LEU A 70 -9.88 -10.60 7.98
CA LEU A 70 -8.50 -11.00 8.28
C LEU A 70 -8.44 -12.30 9.09
N ASP A 71 -9.35 -12.48 10.05
CA ASP A 71 -9.44 -13.70 10.84
C ASP A 71 -9.88 -14.91 10.00
N LYS A 72 -10.89 -14.77 9.14
CA LYS A 72 -11.31 -15.82 8.20
C LYS A 72 -10.18 -16.27 7.27
N LEU A 73 -9.29 -15.35 6.87
CA LEU A 73 -8.20 -15.61 5.93
C LEU A 73 -6.86 -15.98 6.59
N ARG A 74 -6.75 -15.94 7.92
CA ARG A 74 -5.47 -16.05 8.66
C ARG A 74 -4.66 -17.30 8.34
N ASN A 75 -5.34 -18.44 8.14
CA ASN A 75 -4.71 -19.73 7.86
C ASN A 75 -4.87 -20.16 6.39
N LEU A 76 -5.35 -19.26 5.54
CA LEU A 76 -5.54 -19.52 4.12
C LEU A 76 -4.44 -18.83 3.30
N ASN A 77 -4.11 -19.43 2.16
CA ASN A 77 -3.10 -18.87 1.25
C ASN A 77 -3.74 -17.78 0.37
N ALA A 78 -3.92 -16.59 0.94
CA ALA A 78 -4.47 -15.43 0.24
C ALA A 78 -3.38 -14.50 -0.27
N ILE A 79 -3.64 -13.83 -1.37
CA ILE A 79 -2.88 -12.72 -1.94
C ILE A 79 -3.69 -11.42 -1.75
N ASN A 80 -3.29 -10.46 -0.93
CA ASN A 80 -2.20 -10.48 0.04
C ASN A 80 -2.59 -11.34 1.26
N SER A 81 -1.61 -11.81 2.05
CA SER A 81 -1.91 -12.54 3.27
C SER A 81 -2.54 -11.63 4.34
N SER A 82 -3.41 -12.14 5.20
CA SER A 82 -4.01 -11.36 6.29
C SER A 82 -2.96 -10.77 7.23
N VAL A 83 -1.92 -11.54 7.57
CA VAL A 83 -0.79 -11.06 8.39
C VAL A 83 -0.04 -9.94 7.67
N GLY A 84 0.17 -10.06 6.35
CA GLY A 84 0.80 -9.03 5.55
C GLY A 84 0.00 -7.73 5.52
N ILE A 85 -1.32 -7.81 5.41
CA ILE A 85 -2.21 -6.64 5.46
C ILE A 85 -2.14 -5.97 6.84
N GLU A 86 -2.17 -6.75 7.93
CA GLU A 86 -1.97 -6.21 9.29
C GLU A 86 -0.61 -5.54 9.47
N ASN A 87 0.45 -6.08 8.88
CA ASN A 87 1.80 -5.53 8.94
C ASN A 87 1.95 -4.21 8.17
N CYS A 88 1.01 -3.86 7.28
CA CYS A 88 0.95 -2.55 6.64
C CYS A 88 0.42 -1.45 7.57
N SER A 89 -0.04 -1.74 8.81
CA SER A 89 -0.30 -0.70 9.80
C SER A 89 1.00 0.05 10.13
N ARG A 90 0.94 1.39 10.24
CA ARG A 90 2.17 2.22 10.28
C ARG A 90 3.13 1.87 11.39
N CYS A 91 2.64 1.54 12.60
CA CYS A 91 3.51 1.15 13.71
C CYS A 91 4.22 -0.19 13.45
N LYS A 92 3.51 -1.19 12.92
CA LYS A 92 4.13 -2.47 12.56
C LYS A 92 5.10 -2.32 11.39
N LEU A 93 4.68 -1.57 10.36
CA LEU A 93 5.51 -1.28 9.20
C LEU A 93 6.82 -0.57 9.59
N GLU A 94 6.76 0.47 10.42
CA GLU A 94 7.95 1.16 10.92
C GLU A 94 8.90 0.18 11.61
N THR A 95 8.39 -0.70 12.47
CA THR A 95 9.18 -1.72 13.16
C THR A 95 9.86 -2.68 12.17
N ILE A 96 9.12 -3.16 11.16
CA ILE A 96 9.66 -4.04 10.12
C ILE A 96 10.75 -3.32 9.32
N MET A 97 10.49 -2.08 8.87
CA MET A 97 11.43 -1.29 8.10
C MET A 97 12.74 -1.04 8.87
N GLN A 98 12.65 -0.72 10.15
CA GLN A 98 13.82 -0.56 11.04
C GLN A 98 14.61 -1.87 11.15
N HIS A 99 13.91 -2.99 11.37
CA HIS A 99 14.55 -4.30 11.55
C HIS A 99 15.35 -4.77 10.32
N ILE A 100 14.85 -4.48 9.12
CA ILE A 100 15.52 -4.88 7.87
C ILE A 100 16.40 -3.77 7.26
N GLY A 101 16.57 -2.64 7.95
CA GLY A 101 17.44 -1.55 7.53
C GLY A 101 16.95 -0.81 6.28
N MET A 102 15.63 -0.64 6.11
CA MET A 102 15.06 0.11 4.98
C MET A 102 15.41 1.60 5.04
N PRO A 103 15.65 2.25 3.90
CA PRO A 103 15.75 3.69 3.84
C PRO A 103 14.41 4.33 4.21
N MET A 104 14.37 5.01 5.36
CA MET A 104 13.19 5.64 5.91
C MET A 104 13.53 7.03 6.48
N PRO A 105 12.55 7.95 6.61
CA PRO A 105 12.81 9.26 7.19
C PRO A 105 13.38 9.15 8.60
N PRO A 106 14.32 10.02 9.01
CA PRO A 106 14.80 10.06 10.37
C PRO A 106 13.69 10.55 11.31
N ARG A 107 13.81 10.25 12.61
CA ARG A 107 12.84 10.73 13.61
C ARG A 107 13.02 12.22 13.95
N GLN A 108 14.17 12.80 13.64
CA GLN A 108 14.49 14.21 13.88
C GLN A 108 15.06 14.86 12.63
N GLY A 109 14.71 16.12 12.40
CA GLY A 109 15.17 16.89 11.24
C GLY A 109 14.88 18.39 11.42
N ASN A 110 15.29 19.17 10.42
CA ASN A 110 15.22 20.63 10.45
C ASN A 110 14.02 21.21 9.71
N TYR A 111 13.24 20.37 9.01
CA TYR A 111 12.19 20.81 8.11
C TYR A 111 10.79 20.47 8.62
N GLY A 112 10.63 20.26 9.94
CA GLY A 112 9.37 19.87 10.57
C GLY A 112 9.17 18.37 10.69
N TYR A 113 7.94 17.98 11.07
CA TYR A 113 7.61 16.63 11.50
C TYR A 113 6.26 16.19 10.91
N TRP A 114 6.16 14.92 10.65
CA TRP A 114 4.91 14.26 10.34
C TRP A 114 4.47 13.40 11.53
N LEU A 115 3.24 13.61 11.98
CA LEU A 115 2.55 12.78 12.96
C LEU A 115 1.47 12.01 12.20
N LYS A 116 1.51 10.69 12.23
CA LYS A 116 0.59 9.82 11.49
C LYS A 116 -0.02 8.80 12.44
N ARG A 117 -1.35 8.59 12.36
CA ARG A 117 -2.04 7.50 13.07
C ARG A 117 -1.39 6.16 12.70
N GLY A 118 -1.11 5.32 13.71
CA GLY A 118 -0.29 4.13 13.58
C GLY A 118 -1.02 2.79 13.60
N ASP A 119 -2.19 2.75 14.25
CA ASP A 119 -2.99 1.54 14.48
C ASP A 119 -3.82 1.11 13.26
N SER A 120 -4.18 2.06 12.40
CA SER A 120 -5.02 1.83 11.23
C SER A 120 -4.65 2.75 10.07
N ALA A 121 -5.22 2.51 8.89
CA ALA A 121 -5.18 3.48 7.79
C ALA A 121 -5.83 4.80 8.22
N ALA A 122 -5.40 5.92 7.61
CA ALA A 122 -6.02 7.21 7.85
C ALA A 122 -7.50 7.18 7.48
N GLN A 123 -8.36 7.50 8.45
CA GLN A 123 -9.82 7.53 8.31
C GLN A 123 -10.35 8.96 8.12
N SER A 124 -9.54 9.94 8.47
CA SER A 124 -9.84 11.35 8.33
C SER A 124 -8.58 12.14 7.99
N GLU A 125 -8.75 13.36 7.44
CA GLU A 125 -7.64 14.28 7.16
C GLU A 125 -6.80 14.57 8.40
N GLY A 126 -7.42 14.60 9.59
CA GLY A 126 -6.72 14.81 10.86
C GLY A 126 -5.88 13.62 11.37
N ASP A 127 -5.83 12.50 10.68
CA ASP A 127 -5.03 11.31 11.06
C ASP A 127 -3.59 11.34 10.51
N VAL A 128 -3.30 12.32 9.65
CA VAL A 128 -1.95 12.67 9.17
C VAL A 128 -1.78 14.16 9.35
N GLN A 129 -0.81 14.58 10.16
CA GLN A 129 -0.61 15.98 10.48
C GLN A 129 0.86 16.37 10.34
N TYR A 130 1.10 17.54 9.80
CA TYR A 130 2.42 18.16 9.76
C TYR A 130 2.57 19.19 10.87
N ALA A 131 3.73 19.20 11.53
CA ALA A 131 4.13 20.17 12.54
C ALA A 131 5.44 20.85 12.13
N VAL A 132 5.48 22.17 12.15
CA VAL A 132 6.68 22.95 11.80
C VAL A 132 7.75 22.86 12.89
N THR A 133 7.33 22.83 14.16
CA THR A 133 8.21 22.82 15.33
C THR A 133 7.91 21.67 16.27
N LYS A 134 8.85 21.37 17.16
CA LYS A 134 8.64 20.37 18.24
C LYS A 134 7.47 20.75 19.16
N GLY A 135 7.31 22.03 19.51
CA GLY A 135 6.20 22.48 20.34
C GLY A 135 4.84 22.33 19.66
N GLU A 136 4.80 22.50 18.34
CA GLU A 136 3.57 22.20 17.57
C GLU A 136 3.31 20.70 17.49
N LEU A 137 4.35 19.88 17.31
CA LEU A 137 4.24 18.42 17.35
C LEU A 137 3.66 17.93 18.70
N GLU A 138 4.14 18.43 19.81
CA GLU A 138 3.66 18.08 21.16
C GLU A 138 2.16 18.41 21.32
N ARG A 139 1.71 19.57 20.82
CA ARG A 139 0.27 19.91 20.83
C ARG A 139 -0.55 18.93 19.99
N LYS A 140 -0.09 18.59 18.79
CA LYS A 140 -0.76 17.64 17.89
C LYS A 140 -0.79 16.21 18.46
N ILE A 141 0.23 15.80 19.21
CA ILE A 141 0.23 14.54 19.94
C ILE A 141 -0.87 14.57 21.02
N SER A 142 -0.97 15.66 21.80
CA SER A 142 -2.03 15.79 22.80
C SER A 142 -3.44 15.78 22.17
N GLU A 143 -3.60 16.35 20.98
CA GLU A 143 -4.85 16.27 20.22
C GLU A 143 -5.15 14.81 19.78
N PHE A 144 -4.15 14.04 19.32
CA PHE A 144 -4.33 12.61 19.02
C PHE A 144 -4.78 11.82 20.24
N GLU A 145 -4.10 12.00 21.35
CA GLU A 145 -4.42 11.35 22.62
C GLU A 145 -5.82 11.69 23.12
N SER A 146 -6.25 12.96 22.97
CA SER A 146 -7.60 13.39 23.32
C SER A 146 -8.68 12.74 22.47
N ARG A 147 -8.35 12.33 21.25
CA ARG A 147 -9.21 11.56 20.32
C ARG A 147 -9.14 10.06 20.56
N GLY A 148 -8.37 9.59 21.56
CA GLY A 148 -8.13 8.20 21.86
C GLY A 148 -7.12 7.51 20.91
N ILE A 149 -6.37 8.26 20.11
CA ILE A 149 -5.32 7.73 19.24
C ILE A 149 -4.02 7.67 20.03
N THR A 150 -3.69 6.50 20.56
CA THR A 150 -2.48 6.28 21.40
C THR A 150 -1.34 5.61 20.61
N GLN A 151 -1.63 5.07 19.43
CA GLN A 151 -0.63 4.50 18.53
C GLN A 151 -0.44 5.44 17.32
N TYR A 152 0.75 6.00 17.21
CA TYR A 152 1.12 6.92 16.13
C TYR A 152 2.61 6.80 15.80
N THR A 153 2.98 7.21 14.61
CA THR A 153 4.37 7.29 14.18
C THR A 153 4.77 8.75 13.99
N ILE A 154 6.05 9.05 14.26
CA ILE A 154 6.64 10.37 14.06
C ILE A 154 7.86 10.22 13.18
N SER A 155 7.90 11.03 12.12
CA SER A 155 9.07 11.14 11.24
C SER A 155 9.39 12.60 10.95
N ALA A 156 10.65 12.93 10.70
CA ALA A 156 11.01 14.23 10.18
C ALA A 156 10.48 14.38 8.74
N HIS A 157 10.16 15.62 8.36
CA HIS A 157 9.95 15.96 6.96
C HIS A 157 11.27 15.91 6.21
N VAL A 158 11.30 15.19 5.09
CA VAL A 158 12.44 15.09 4.18
C VAL A 158 12.13 15.90 2.94
N PRO A 159 12.93 16.93 2.61
CA PRO A 159 12.79 17.64 1.35
C PRO A 159 13.21 16.77 0.16
N GLY A 160 12.53 16.92 -0.96
CA GLY A 160 12.83 16.17 -2.18
C GLY A 160 11.61 15.94 -3.04
N ASP A 161 11.77 15.19 -4.11
CA ASP A 161 10.69 14.83 -5.01
C ASP A 161 9.84 13.73 -4.41
N LEU A 162 8.53 13.97 -4.28
CA LEU A 162 7.59 12.91 -3.91
C LEU A 162 7.32 12.02 -5.13
N ILE A 163 7.49 10.72 -4.93
CA ILE A 163 7.19 9.68 -5.91
C ILE A 163 6.16 8.71 -5.33
N LYS A 164 5.14 8.37 -6.11
CA LYS A 164 4.28 7.22 -5.85
C LYS A 164 4.76 6.03 -6.65
N PHE A 165 4.90 4.88 -6.01
CA PHE A 165 5.31 3.65 -6.69
C PHE A 165 4.30 2.52 -6.48
N TYR A 166 4.31 1.59 -7.42
CA TYR A 166 3.44 0.42 -7.45
C TYR A 166 4.23 -0.81 -7.89
N GLY A 167 3.97 -1.96 -7.27
CA GLY A 167 4.63 -3.19 -7.62
C GLY A 167 3.80 -4.45 -7.35
N VAL A 168 4.20 -5.52 -8.02
CA VAL A 168 3.67 -6.87 -7.82
C VAL A 168 4.84 -7.81 -7.63
N ALA A 169 5.08 -8.21 -6.38
CA ALA A 169 6.28 -8.92 -5.98
C ALA A 169 6.47 -10.25 -6.74
N GLY A 170 7.69 -10.43 -7.26
CA GLY A 170 8.09 -11.62 -7.99
C GLY A 170 7.62 -11.69 -9.45
N THR A 171 7.06 -10.61 -10.00
CA THR A 171 6.63 -10.53 -11.42
C THR A 171 7.51 -9.62 -12.26
N GLY A 172 8.39 -8.83 -11.63
CA GLY A 172 9.15 -7.78 -12.30
C GLY A 172 8.34 -6.51 -12.61
N PHE A 173 7.05 -6.49 -12.25
CA PHE A 173 6.24 -5.29 -12.43
C PHE A 173 6.56 -4.27 -11.34
N PHE A 174 7.07 -3.11 -11.77
CA PHE A 174 7.30 -1.92 -10.94
C PHE A 174 7.05 -0.68 -11.78
N ARG A 175 6.31 0.31 -11.23
CA ARG A 175 6.06 1.61 -11.85
C ARG A 175 6.14 2.69 -10.81
N TYR A 176 6.60 3.88 -11.19
CA TYR A 176 6.58 5.06 -10.33
C TYR A 176 6.08 6.29 -11.09
N TYR A 177 5.59 7.27 -10.34
CA TYR A 177 4.99 8.49 -10.86
C TYR A 177 5.23 9.64 -9.91
N TYR A 178 5.34 10.84 -10.47
CA TYR A 178 5.36 12.09 -9.72
C TYR A 178 3.92 12.61 -9.61
N PRO A 179 3.32 12.70 -8.40
CA PRO A 179 1.93 13.15 -8.24
C PRO A 179 1.70 14.57 -8.75
N THR A 180 2.73 15.44 -8.64
CA THR A 180 2.67 16.85 -9.04
C THR A 180 2.58 17.05 -10.55
N ASP A 181 3.06 16.10 -11.37
CA ASP A 181 3.02 16.24 -12.83
C ASP A 181 1.59 16.24 -13.39
N ASP A 182 0.67 15.53 -12.72
CA ASP A 182 -0.72 15.37 -13.20
C ASP A 182 -1.74 16.06 -12.29
N GLY A 183 -1.30 16.70 -11.18
CA GLY A 183 -2.18 17.35 -10.20
C GLY A 183 -3.08 16.37 -9.40
N ASP A 184 -2.83 15.06 -9.47
CA ASP A 184 -3.62 14.04 -8.77
C ASP A 184 -3.14 13.87 -7.32
N THR A 185 -3.55 14.78 -6.45
CA THR A 185 -3.25 14.76 -5.01
C THR A 185 -4.43 14.22 -4.22
N LYS A 186 -4.19 13.32 -3.25
CA LYS A 186 -5.27 12.69 -2.46
C LYS A 186 -5.76 13.59 -1.33
N PHE A 187 -4.85 14.29 -0.63
CA PHE A 187 -5.14 15.11 0.56
C PHE A 187 -4.50 16.48 0.54
N GLY A 188 -3.78 16.86 -0.54
CA GLY A 188 -3.12 18.17 -0.66
C GLY A 188 -1.77 18.28 0.04
N ASP A 189 -1.43 17.38 0.96
CA ASP A 189 -0.14 17.37 1.67
C ASP A 189 1.04 17.01 0.77
N GLU A 190 0.77 16.33 -0.35
CA GLU A 190 1.76 16.03 -1.39
C GLU A 190 2.42 17.30 -1.96
N GLN A 191 1.69 18.42 -1.95
CA GLN A 191 2.20 19.72 -2.44
C GLN A 191 3.27 20.32 -1.52
N ARG A 192 3.46 19.83 -0.31
CA ARG A 192 4.43 20.38 0.65
C ARG A 192 5.88 20.28 0.17
N ASN A 193 6.20 19.24 -0.60
CA ASN A 193 7.52 19.10 -1.24
C ASN A 193 7.66 19.96 -2.51
N GLY A 194 6.58 20.65 -2.94
CA GLY A 194 6.57 21.48 -4.15
C GLY A 194 6.44 20.64 -5.42
N GLU A 195 6.67 21.31 -6.56
CA GLU A 195 6.73 20.65 -7.86
C GLU A 195 7.94 19.74 -7.94
N ALA A 196 7.80 18.60 -8.61
CA ALA A 196 8.90 17.66 -8.82
C ALA A 196 9.99 18.29 -9.67
N ARG A 197 11.23 18.14 -9.24
CA ARG A 197 12.43 18.57 -9.96
C ARG A 197 13.04 17.45 -10.80
N HIS A 198 12.48 16.24 -10.68
CA HIS A 198 12.91 15.02 -11.36
C HIS A 198 14.39 14.68 -11.07
N PHE A 199 14.76 14.73 -9.79
CA PHE A 199 16.09 14.34 -9.37
C PHE A 199 16.42 12.91 -9.84
N PRO A 200 17.59 12.67 -10.42
CA PRO A 200 17.98 11.35 -10.86
C PRO A 200 18.20 10.43 -9.66
N PHE A 201 17.74 9.18 -9.76
CA PHE A 201 17.94 8.15 -8.76
C PHE A 201 18.00 6.76 -9.40
N GLU A 202 18.49 5.77 -8.66
CA GLU A 202 18.58 4.37 -9.12
C GLU A 202 17.23 3.67 -8.95
N VAL A 203 16.45 3.56 -10.04
CA VAL A 203 15.10 2.96 -10.06
C VAL A 203 15.15 1.49 -9.66
N GLU A 204 16.14 0.75 -10.13
CA GLU A 204 16.35 -0.65 -9.79
C GLU A 204 16.63 -0.86 -8.31
N ALA A 205 17.36 0.06 -7.68
CA ALA A 205 17.59 0.02 -6.23
C ALA A 205 16.29 0.26 -5.45
N MET A 206 15.46 1.21 -5.88
CA MET A 206 14.14 1.45 -5.29
C MET A 206 13.22 0.24 -5.47
N HIS A 207 13.19 -0.36 -6.65
CA HIS A 207 12.44 -1.58 -6.93
C HIS A 207 12.90 -2.73 -6.01
N ALA A 208 14.21 -2.97 -5.94
CA ALA A 208 14.77 -4.03 -5.07
C ALA A 208 14.44 -3.82 -3.59
N CYS A 209 14.53 -2.57 -3.09
CA CYS A 209 14.10 -2.21 -1.73
C CYS A 209 12.60 -2.48 -1.52
N SER A 210 11.75 -2.10 -2.48
CA SER A 210 10.31 -2.33 -2.40
C SER A 210 9.96 -3.82 -2.40
N GLU A 211 10.64 -4.64 -3.21
CA GLU A 211 10.53 -6.10 -3.22
C GLU A 211 10.98 -6.73 -1.89
N GLN A 212 12.07 -6.24 -1.31
CA GLN A 212 12.55 -6.69 0.00
C GLN A 212 11.53 -6.35 1.09
N LEU A 213 10.97 -5.14 1.07
CA LEU A 213 9.96 -4.70 2.03
C LEU A 213 8.67 -5.52 1.87
N ALA A 214 8.19 -5.75 0.64
CA ALA A 214 7.02 -6.56 0.36
C ALA A 214 7.16 -8.00 0.92
N ARG A 215 8.34 -8.60 0.75
CA ARG A 215 8.64 -9.93 1.35
C ARG A 215 8.63 -9.89 2.88
N ALA A 216 9.25 -8.88 3.49
CA ALA A 216 9.32 -8.78 4.95
C ALA A 216 7.96 -8.50 5.59
N VAL A 217 7.13 -7.70 4.93
CA VAL A 217 5.75 -7.42 5.34
C VAL A 217 4.84 -8.63 5.11
N GLY A 218 5.09 -9.43 4.07
CA GLY A 218 4.30 -10.61 3.72
C GLY A 218 3.18 -10.32 2.71
N ILE A 219 3.39 -9.33 1.81
CA ILE A 219 2.44 -8.99 0.74
C ILE A 219 3.08 -9.15 -0.63
N LYS A 220 2.25 -9.30 -1.67
CA LYS A 220 2.68 -9.38 -3.06
C LYS A 220 2.24 -8.19 -3.89
N VAL A 221 1.04 -7.71 -3.67
CA VAL A 221 0.47 -6.57 -4.39
C VAL A 221 0.61 -5.34 -3.50
N TYR A 222 1.44 -4.39 -3.89
CA TYR A 222 1.84 -3.27 -3.04
C TYR A 222 1.95 -1.94 -3.79
N GLY A 223 1.96 -0.87 -3.04
CA GLY A 223 2.33 0.46 -3.47
C GLY A 223 2.83 1.29 -2.31
N GLY A 224 3.34 2.47 -2.58
CA GLY A 224 3.84 3.34 -1.53
C GLY A 224 4.25 4.70 -2.05
N ASP A 225 4.73 5.50 -1.12
CA ASP A 225 5.24 6.83 -1.35
C ASP A 225 6.72 6.89 -0.93
N CYS A 226 7.52 7.60 -1.71
CA CYS A 226 8.96 7.74 -1.50
C CYS A 226 9.38 9.18 -1.74
N ILE A 227 10.38 9.66 -1.01
CA ILE A 227 11.03 10.94 -1.28
C ILE A 227 12.39 10.66 -1.88
N VAL A 228 12.69 11.34 -3.02
CA VAL A 228 13.99 11.31 -3.67
C VAL A 228 14.69 12.65 -3.44
N GLY A 229 15.87 12.61 -2.84
CA GLY A 229 16.71 13.76 -2.60
C GLY A 229 17.50 14.24 -3.83
N GLU A 230 18.01 15.46 -3.76
CA GLU A 230 18.86 16.05 -4.81
C GLU A 230 20.14 15.24 -5.09
N ASP A 231 20.62 14.51 -4.09
CA ASP A 231 21.78 13.62 -4.16
C ASP A 231 21.49 12.23 -4.73
N GLY A 232 20.25 11.98 -5.16
CA GLY A 232 19.79 10.69 -5.65
C GLY A 232 19.47 9.66 -4.56
N SER A 233 19.66 10.00 -3.28
CA SER A 233 19.20 9.17 -2.17
C SER A 233 17.67 9.12 -2.14
N PHE A 234 17.12 8.06 -1.58
CA PHE A 234 15.66 7.97 -1.43
C PHE A 234 15.27 7.38 -0.06
N CYS A 235 14.06 7.69 0.40
CA CYS A 235 13.48 7.06 1.57
C CYS A 235 11.99 6.78 1.37
N ILE A 236 11.55 5.59 1.81
CA ILE A 236 10.15 5.17 1.76
C ILE A 236 9.40 5.79 2.94
N ILE A 237 8.35 6.55 2.65
CA ILE A 237 7.55 7.28 3.66
C ILE A 237 6.18 6.70 3.92
N ASP A 238 5.70 5.84 3.01
CA ASP A 238 4.48 5.04 3.17
C ASP A 238 4.57 3.76 2.33
N PHE A 239 3.93 2.67 2.77
CA PHE A 239 3.90 1.39 2.06
C PHE A 239 2.58 0.69 2.37
N ASN A 240 1.81 0.39 1.35
CA ASN A 240 0.44 -0.06 1.46
C ASN A 240 0.19 -1.34 0.68
N ASP A 241 -0.69 -2.18 1.22
CA ASP A 241 -1.27 -3.30 0.50
C ASP A 241 -2.24 -2.81 -0.58
N TRP A 242 -2.27 -3.48 -1.70
CA TRP A 242 -3.20 -3.38 -2.81
C TRP A 242 -3.67 -1.95 -3.15
N PRO A 243 -2.83 -1.13 -3.79
CA PRO A 243 -3.24 0.19 -4.28
C PRO A 243 -4.21 0.09 -5.46
N SER A 244 -4.81 1.21 -5.86
CA SER A 244 -5.77 1.26 -6.97
C SER A 244 -5.15 1.10 -8.37
N PHE A 245 -3.84 1.27 -8.51
CA PHE A 245 -3.12 1.22 -9.79
C PHE A 245 -3.73 2.11 -10.89
N SER A 246 -4.37 3.22 -10.53
CA SER A 246 -5.17 4.02 -11.47
C SER A 246 -4.41 4.48 -12.72
N ARG A 247 -3.09 4.66 -12.62
CA ARG A 247 -2.22 5.10 -13.72
C ARG A 247 -1.63 3.96 -14.57
N CYS A 248 -1.69 2.72 -14.09
CA CYS A 248 -1.07 1.55 -14.73
C CYS A 248 -1.93 0.29 -14.60
N ARG A 249 -3.26 0.45 -14.57
CA ARG A 249 -4.22 -0.62 -14.25
C ARG A 249 -4.05 -1.86 -15.11
N GLU A 250 -3.94 -1.70 -16.42
CA GLU A 250 -3.86 -2.82 -17.35
C GLU A 250 -2.60 -3.67 -17.14
N ASP A 251 -1.44 -3.00 -17.03
CA ASP A 251 -0.16 -3.68 -16.77
C ASP A 251 -0.16 -4.34 -15.38
N ALA A 252 -0.64 -3.63 -14.36
CA ALA A 252 -0.76 -4.15 -13.02
C ALA A 252 -1.69 -5.37 -12.95
N ALA A 253 -2.85 -5.31 -13.60
CA ALA A 253 -3.78 -6.43 -13.66
C ALA A 253 -3.16 -7.67 -14.33
N THR A 254 -2.34 -7.46 -15.37
CA THR A 254 -1.60 -8.55 -16.02
C THR A 254 -0.59 -9.19 -15.05
N ALA A 255 0.17 -8.36 -14.34
CA ALA A 255 1.14 -8.83 -13.35
C ALA A 255 0.45 -9.56 -12.18
N ILE A 256 -0.66 -9.01 -11.66
CA ILE A 256 -1.43 -9.64 -10.57
C ILE A 256 -2.01 -10.98 -11.02
N ALA A 257 -2.62 -11.06 -12.21
CA ALA A 257 -3.17 -12.30 -12.73
C ALA A 257 -2.08 -13.38 -12.92
N SER A 258 -0.84 -12.99 -13.28
CA SER A 258 0.28 -13.93 -13.44
C SER A 258 0.69 -14.62 -12.13
N LEU A 259 0.35 -14.05 -10.97
CA LEU A 259 0.60 -14.70 -9.68
C LEU A 259 -0.16 -16.02 -9.52
N MET A 260 -1.26 -16.21 -10.26
CA MET A 260 -2.00 -17.48 -10.28
C MET A 260 -1.31 -18.57 -11.12
N GLN A 261 -0.49 -18.18 -12.10
CA GLN A 261 0.21 -19.11 -13.00
C GLN A 261 1.50 -19.68 -12.39
N ASN A 262 2.10 -18.97 -11.42
CA ASN A 262 3.41 -19.29 -10.85
C ASN A 262 3.35 -20.19 -9.60
N VAL A 263 2.19 -20.67 -9.20
CA VAL A 263 2.07 -21.57 -8.05
C VAL A 263 2.27 -23.00 -8.54
N LYS A 264 3.53 -23.50 -8.49
CA LYS A 264 3.79 -24.95 -8.57
C LYS A 264 3.07 -25.61 -7.38
N MET A 265 2.20 -26.57 -7.68
CA MET A 265 1.64 -27.49 -6.68
C MET A 265 2.74 -28.25 -5.95
#